data_26fce2f2206f2d27d26b310ae46cad01
#
_entry.id   26fce2f2206f2d27d26b310ae46cad01
#
_cell.length_a   1.000
_cell.length_b   1.000
_cell.length_c   1.000
_cell.angle_alpha   90.00
_cell.angle_beta   90.00
_cell.angle_gamma   90.00
#
_symmetry.space_group_name_H-M   'P 1'
#
loop_
_entity.id
_entity.type
_entity.pdbx_description
1 polymer ?
#
loop_
_entity_poly.entity_id
_entity_poly.type
_entity_poly.pdbx_seq_one_letter_code
_entity_poly.pdbx_strand_id
1 'polypeptide(L)'
;IGRNVMQGGSRRSALYGSMDAGHGDIWELLHAKNWSDIPIEGTELSIADAKKFNFNYHAPLDMMNISLNYGDEWLNGGQDDIFMENCKQALMTGEPGFSFNFGDKKNETLRNACTEITSEDDSDVCNLGSVNLANIETPEDFKDVVHLASKFLVCGLIRAHLPYEKVEKIRQQNSRIGLGLMGMHEWLLKRSYKYEMNRDLMRWLN
;
A
#
# COMPACT_ATOMS: atom_id res chain seq x y z
N ILE A 1 17.68 -6.40 4.96
CA ILE A 1 17.44 -6.15 3.53
C ILE A 1 16.93 -4.72 3.34
N GLY A 2 15.79 -4.33 3.93
CA GLY A 2 15.15 -3.04 3.69
C GLY A 2 16.02 -1.79 3.89
N ARG A 3 17.01 -1.84 4.78
CA ARG A 3 17.96 -0.73 5.00
C ARG A 3 19.06 -0.64 3.99
N ASN A 4 19.40 -1.75 3.34
CA ASN A 4 20.56 -1.83 2.44
C ASN A 4 20.16 -1.69 0.97
N VAL A 5 18.87 -1.87 0.65
CA VAL A 5 18.37 -1.73 -0.71
C VAL A 5 17.71 -0.36 -0.85
N MET A 6 18.34 0.53 -1.59
CA MET A 6 17.86 1.88 -1.83
C MET A 6 17.79 2.17 -3.33
N GLN A 7 16.63 2.62 -3.79
CA GLN A 7 16.45 3.03 -5.19
C GLN A 7 17.04 4.42 -5.41
N GLY A 8 18.00 4.52 -6.32
CA GLY A 8 18.66 5.79 -6.65
C GLY A 8 19.35 6.49 -5.48
N GLY A 9 19.69 5.75 -4.42
CA GLY A 9 20.36 6.28 -3.23
C GLY A 9 19.49 7.11 -2.27
N SER A 10 18.24 7.40 -2.63
CA SER A 10 17.36 8.28 -1.83
C SER A 10 16.04 7.63 -1.42
N ARG A 11 15.55 6.64 -2.15
CA ARG A 11 14.29 5.95 -1.85
C ARG A 11 14.55 4.59 -1.20
N ARG A 12 14.01 4.39 0.00
CA ARG A 12 14.10 3.11 0.71
C ARG A 12 13.32 2.03 -0.02
N SER A 13 13.79 0.78 0.10
CA SER A 13 12.97 -0.36 -0.31
C SER A 13 11.78 -0.50 0.62
N ALA A 14 10.68 -1.03 0.11
CA ALA A 14 9.52 -1.41 0.89
C ALA A 14 9.40 -2.94 0.92
N LEU A 15 9.11 -3.48 2.10
CA LEU A 15 8.77 -4.88 2.31
C LEU A 15 7.34 -4.95 2.80
N TYR A 16 6.64 -5.99 2.42
CA TYR A 16 5.32 -6.30 2.90
C TYR A 16 5.26 -7.74 3.37
N GLY A 17 4.63 -7.96 4.51
CA GLY A 17 4.33 -9.29 5.02
C GLY A 17 2.91 -9.36 5.51
N SER A 18 2.23 -10.45 5.24
CA SER A 18 0.91 -10.71 5.75
C SER A 18 0.82 -12.10 6.36
N MET A 19 -0.12 -12.24 7.29
CA MET A 19 -0.41 -13.50 7.95
C MET A 19 -1.92 -13.70 7.99
N ASP A 20 -2.36 -14.94 7.83
CA ASP A 20 -3.76 -15.29 7.98
C ASP A 20 -4.23 -15.00 9.41
N ALA A 21 -5.43 -14.42 9.57
CA ALA A 21 -5.98 -14.09 10.88
C ALA A 21 -6.24 -15.31 11.76
N GLY A 22 -6.35 -16.50 11.16
CA GLY A 22 -6.44 -17.78 11.88
C GLY A 22 -5.10 -18.44 12.23
N HIS A 23 -3.97 -17.80 11.90
CA HIS A 23 -2.65 -18.38 12.17
C HIS A 23 -2.33 -18.43 13.67
N GLY A 24 -1.64 -19.50 14.11
CA GLY A 24 -1.30 -19.70 15.53
C GLY A 24 -0.47 -18.56 16.15
N ASP A 25 0.39 -17.91 15.38
CA ASP A 25 1.27 -16.83 15.82
C ASP A 25 0.68 -15.42 15.59
N ILE A 26 -0.63 -15.32 15.31
CA ILE A 26 -1.25 -14.05 14.93
C ILE A 26 -1.15 -12.98 16.03
N TRP A 27 -1.26 -13.39 17.29
CA TRP A 27 -1.13 -12.48 18.43
C TRP A 27 0.27 -11.89 18.56
N GLU A 28 1.30 -12.66 18.22
CA GLU A 28 2.67 -12.16 18.19
C GLU A 28 2.85 -11.11 17.09
N LEU A 29 2.31 -11.36 15.89
CA LEU A 29 2.36 -10.40 14.80
C LEU A 29 1.60 -9.10 15.13
N LEU A 30 0.41 -9.21 15.74
CA LEU A 30 -0.40 -8.04 16.16
C LEU A 30 0.40 -7.06 17.03
N HIS A 31 1.24 -7.58 17.91
CA HIS A 31 2.01 -6.76 18.86
C HIS A 31 3.46 -6.52 18.45
N ALA A 32 3.91 -7.06 17.30
CA ALA A 32 5.31 -7.00 16.88
C ALA A 32 5.89 -5.59 16.73
N LYS A 33 5.02 -4.59 16.53
CA LYS A 33 5.42 -3.17 16.41
C LYS A 33 5.06 -2.31 17.62
N ASN A 34 4.70 -2.90 18.73
CA ASN A 34 4.52 -2.19 19.99
C ASN A 34 5.88 -1.81 20.59
N TRP A 35 6.62 -0.99 19.90
CA TRP A 35 7.99 -0.62 20.26
C TRP A 35 8.09 0.14 21.59
N SER A 36 6.98 0.69 22.07
CA SER A 36 6.89 1.28 23.42
C SER A 36 7.02 0.24 24.53
N ASP A 37 6.64 -1.01 24.25
CA ASP A 37 6.63 -2.09 25.23
C ASP A 37 7.96 -2.89 25.21
N ILE A 38 8.87 -2.55 24.28
CA ILE A 38 10.16 -3.22 24.16
C ILE A 38 11.25 -2.37 24.79
N PRO A 39 11.76 -2.78 25.97
CA PRO A 39 12.82 -2.04 26.66
C PRO A 39 14.16 -2.21 25.95
N ILE A 40 15.00 -1.20 26.07
CA ILE A 40 16.41 -1.27 25.64
C ILE A 40 17.24 -1.69 26.86
N GLU A 41 17.93 -2.82 26.72
CA GLU A 41 18.74 -3.39 27.80
C GLU A 41 19.73 -2.35 28.37
N GLY A 42 19.77 -2.28 29.70
CA GLY A 42 20.66 -1.34 30.43
C GLY A 42 20.20 0.13 30.43
N THR A 43 18.97 0.42 30.01
CA THR A 43 18.40 1.76 30.03
C THR A 43 16.95 1.76 30.54
N GLU A 44 16.41 2.94 30.84
CA GLU A 44 14.98 3.12 31.15
C GLU A 44 14.16 3.44 29.88
N LEU A 45 14.79 3.43 28.71
CA LEU A 45 14.14 3.79 27.43
C LEU A 45 13.56 2.57 26.73
N SER A 46 12.45 2.80 26.03
CA SER A 46 11.90 1.86 25.04
C SER A 46 12.51 2.07 23.66
N ILE A 47 12.30 1.11 22.75
CA ILE A 47 12.67 1.29 21.34
C ILE A 47 11.94 2.50 20.73
N ALA A 48 10.68 2.73 21.10
CA ALA A 48 9.93 3.89 20.61
C ALA A 48 10.57 5.20 21.07
N ASP A 49 11.10 5.27 22.29
CA ASP A 49 11.80 6.46 22.79
C ASP A 49 13.10 6.70 22.03
N ALA A 50 13.90 5.66 21.80
CA ALA A 50 15.11 5.78 20.99
C ALA A 50 14.83 6.27 19.57
N LYS A 51 13.71 5.84 18.95
CA LYS A 51 13.30 6.29 17.61
C LYS A 51 12.88 7.77 17.58
N LYS A 52 12.41 8.37 18.67
CA LYS A 52 12.16 9.82 18.75
C LYS A 52 13.45 10.64 18.59
N PHE A 53 14.55 10.12 19.12
CA PHE A 53 15.87 10.78 19.02
C PHE A 53 16.61 10.41 17.73
N ASN A 54 16.43 9.18 17.27
CA ASN A 54 17.05 8.66 16.06
C ASN A 54 16.05 7.82 15.26
N PHE A 55 15.42 8.40 14.24
CA PHE A 55 14.47 7.70 13.38
C PHE A 55 15.02 6.37 12.83
N ASN A 56 16.32 6.26 12.60
CA ASN A 56 16.97 5.07 12.08
C ASN A 56 17.37 4.06 13.18
N TYR A 57 17.00 4.29 14.46
CA TYR A 57 17.24 3.30 15.49
C TYR A 57 16.60 1.96 15.12
N HIS A 58 17.32 0.87 15.35
CA HIS A 58 16.86 -0.46 14.92
C HIS A 58 15.64 -0.92 15.74
N ALA A 59 14.59 -1.35 15.05
CA ALA A 59 13.40 -1.89 15.66
C ALA A 59 12.91 -3.14 14.90
N PRO A 60 12.21 -4.07 15.56
CA PRO A 60 11.58 -5.21 14.89
C PRO A 60 10.64 -4.75 13.76
N LEU A 61 10.73 -5.38 12.60
CA LEU A 61 9.90 -5.11 11.41
C LEU A 61 9.86 -3.64 10.95
N ASP A 62 10.88 -2.85 11.30
CA ASP A 62 10.96 -1.40 11.07
C ASP A 62 10.78 -0.98 9.59
N MET A 63 11.29 -1.81 8.66
CA MET A 63 11.26 -1.50 7.22
C MET A 63 10.28 -2.40 6.46
N MET A 64 9.27 -2.88 7.13
CA MET A 64 8.29 -3.81 6.59
C MET A 64 6.88 -3.37 6.99
N ASN A 65 5.98 -3.27 6.04
CA ASN A 65 4.56 -3.13 6.31
C ASN A 65 3.97 -4.52 6.61
N ILE A 66 3.13 -4.59 7.62
CA ILE A 66 2.47 -5.84 8.03
C ILE A 66 0.96 -5.71 7.97
N SER A 67 0.29 -6.80 7.62
CA SER A 67 -1.19 -6.87 7.56
C SER A 67 -1.70 -8.25 7.95
N LEU A 68 -2.96 -8.31 8.38
CA LEU A 68 -3.68 -9.55 8.57
C LEU A 68 -4.56 -9.83 7.36
N ASN A 69 -4.58 -11.09 6.93
CA ASN A 69 -5.50 -11.57 5.89
C ASN A 69 -6.77 -12.13 6.54
N TYR A 70 -7.90 -11.54 6.17
CA TYR A 70 -9.23 -11.96 6.59
C TYR A 70 -9.94 -12.64 5.43
N GLY A 71 -10.29 -13.89 5.62
CA GLY A 71 -11.01 -14.73 4.64
C GLY A 71 -12.48 -14.97 5.00
N ASP A 72 -13.04 -15.99 4.38
CA ASP A 72 -14.45 -16.35 4.56
C ASP A 72 -14.80 -16.74 6.02
N GLU A 73 -13.84 -17.24 6.81
CA GLU A 73 -14.07 -17.57 8.23
C GLU A 73 -14.45 -16.33 9.04
N TRP A 74 -13.71 -15.23 8.86
CA TRP A 74 -14.02 -13.96 9.52
C TRP A 74 -15.38 -13.42 9.05
N LEU A 75 -15.67 -13.48 7.74
CA LEU A 75 -16.93 -13.01 7.18
C LEU A 75 -18.14 -13.77 7.75
N ASN A 76 -17.96 -15.03 8.13
CA ASN A 76 -18.99 -15.88 8.74
C ASN A 76 -19.04 -15.76 10.28
N GLY A 77 -18.42 -14.76 10.87
CA GLY A 77 -18.47 -14.45 12.30
C GLY A 77 -17.39 -15.12 13.14
N GLY A 78 -16.29 -15.53 12.53
CA GLY A 78 -15.07 -15.98 13.23
C GLY A 78 -14.07 -14.85 13.46
N GLN A 79 -13.13 -15.04 14.40
CA GLN A 79 -11.95 -14.16 14.58
C GLN A 79 -12.28 -12.71 14.97
N ASP A 80 -13.42 -12.43 15.60
CA ASP A 80 -13.83 -11.07 15.99
C ASP A 80 -12.87 -10.43 17.01
N ASP A 81 -12.34 -11.21 17.93
CA ASP A 81 -11.36 -10.79 18.92
C ASP A 81 -10.04 -10.34 18.26
N ILE A 82 -9.59 -11.10 17.27
CA ILE A 82 -8.39 -10.77 16.47
C ILE A 82 -8.63 -9.50 15.67
N PHE A 83 -9.80 -9.36 15.03
CA PHE A 83 -10.16 -8.17 14.27
C PHE A 83 -10.21 -6.92 15.16
N MET A 84 -10.82 -7.03 16.33
CA MET A 84 -10.91 -5.91 17.29
C MET A 84 -9.53 -5.51 17.81
N GLU A 85 -8.66 -6.48 18.12
CA GLU A 85 -7.28 -6.17 18.53
C GLU A 85 -6.50 -5.55 17.36
N ASN A 86 -6.67 -6.04 16.13
CA ASN A 86 -6.05 -5.40 14.95
C ASN A 86 -6.49 -3.93 14.79
N CYS A 87 -7.79 -3.64 14.95
CA CYS A 87 -8.29 -2.26 14.93
C CYS A 87 -7.60 -1.40 15.99
N LYS A 88 -7.45 -1.92 17.22
CA LYS A 88 -6.78 -1.22 18.32
C LYS A 88 -5.30 -0.97 18.01
N GLN A 89 -4.57 -1.98 17.55
CA GLN A 89 -3.16 -1.83 17.19
C GLN A 89 -2.97 -0.85 16.02
N ALA A 90 -3.80 -0.94 14.99
CA ALA A 90 -3.76 -0.02 13.86
C ALA A 90 -4.02 1.44 14.27
N LEU A 91 -4.91 1.68 15.22
CA LEU A 91 -5.14 3.01 15.79
C LEU A 91 -3.94 3.52 16.61
N MET A 92 -3.26 2.63 17.32
CA MET A 92 -2.13 3.00 18.19
C MET A 92 -0.83 3.21 17.41
N THR A 93 -0.54 2.34 16.46
CA THR A 93 0.78 2.26 15.80
C THR A 93 0.74 2.53 14.29
N GLY A 94 -0.45 2.55 13.67
CA GLY A 94 -0.64 2.60 12.22
C GLY A 94 -0.63 1.22 11.54
N GLU A 95 -0.35 0.15 12.27
CA GLU A 95 -0.24 -1.23 11.78
C GLU A 95 -0.64 -2.24 12.87
N PRO A 96 -0.99 -3.49 12.52
CA PRO A 96 -1.10 -4.08 11.18
C PRO A 96 -2.25 -3.51 10.35
N GLY A 97 -2.07 -3.54 9.02
CA GLY A 97 -3.14 -3.24 8.06
C GLY A 97 -4.12 -4.41 7.91
N PHE A 98 -5.13 -4.19 7.07
CA PHE A 98 -6.19 -5.16 6.79
C PHE A 98 -6.11 -5.61 5.34
N SER A 99 -6.22 -6.90 5.11
CA SER A 99 -6.28 -7.52 3.80
C SER A 99 -7.50 -8.44 3.74
N PHE A 100 -8.47 -8.07 2.91
CA PHE A 100 -9.72 -8.83 2.79
C PHE A 100 -9.72 -9.65 1.52
N ASN A 101 -9.92 -10.96 1.65
CA ASN A 101 -9.81 -11.95 0.59
C ASN A 101 -11.05 -12.85 0.58
N PHE A 102 -12.12 -12.40 -0.09
CA PHE A 102 -13.42 -13.08 -0.10
C PHE A 102 -13.84 -13.50 -1.51
N GLY A 103 -14.67 -14.54 -1.59
CA GLY A 103 -15.32 -14.97 -2.80
C GLY A 103 -14.33 -15.30 -3.92
N ASP A 104 -14.52 -14.70 -5.10
CA ASP A 104 -13.68 -14.95 -6.27
C ASP A 104 -12.24 -14.46 -6.09
N LYS A 105 -12.01 -13.55 -5.12
CA LYS A 105 -10.70 -12.98 -4.82
C LYS A 105 -10.01 -13.59 -3.59
N LYS A 106 -10.52 -14.70 -3.08
CA LYS A 106 -9.97 -15.36 -1.88
C LYS A 106 -8.50 -15.79 -2.03
N ASN A 107 -8.04 -16.04 -3.25
CA ASN A 107 -6.67 -16.44 -3.54
C ASN A 107 -5.73 -15.25 -3.80
N GLU A 108 -6.26 -14.02 -3.96
CA GLU A 108 -5.45 -12.81 -4.16
C GLU A 108 -4.83 -12.34 -2.83
N THR A 109 -4.02 -13.18 -2.20
CA THR A 109 -3.42 -12.91 -0.88
C THR A 109 -2.11 -12.13 -0.96
N LEU A 110 -1.50 -12.05 -2.13
CA LEU A 110 -0.28 -11.30 -2.35
C LEU A 110 -0.60 -9.81 -2.61
N ARG A 111 0.21 -8.94 -2.03
CA ARG A 111 0.01 -7.48 -2.12
C ARG A 111 1.33 -6.77 -2.30
N ASN A 112 1.29 -5.58 -2.90
CA ASN A 112 2.40 -4.66 -2.82
C ASN A 112 2.47 -4.00 -1.43
N ALA A 113 3.55 -3.29 -1.14
CA ALA A 113 3.79 -2.70 0.18
C ALA A 113 2.72 -1.67 0.62
N CYS A 114 2.06 -1.02 -0.34
CA CYS A 114 0.97 -0.06 -0.09
C CYS A 114 -0.42 -0.71 -0.04
N THR A 115 -0.53 -1.99 -0.37
CA THR A 115 -1.74 -2.84 -0.30
C THR A 115 -2.87 -2.53 -1.28
N GLU A 116 -2.69 -1.60 -2.21
CA GLU A 116 -3.70 -1.27 -3.22
C GLU A 116 -3.80 -2.30 -4.36
N ILE A 117 -2.78 -3.14 -4.53
CA ILE A 117 -2.75 -4.19 -5.55
C ILE A 117 -2.85 -5.54 -4.88
N THR A 118 -3.76 -6.37 -5.36
CA THR A 118 -3.90 -7.76 -4.96
C THR A 118 -3.54 -8.69 -6.12
N SER A 119 -2.93 -9.83 -5.83
CA SER A 119 -2.60 -10.84 -6.82
C SER A 119 -2.62 -12.24 -6.21
N GLU A 120 -2.97 -13.23 -7.00
CA GLU A 120 -2.72 -14.64 -6.68
C GLU A 120 -1.36 -15.11 -7.23
N ASP A 121 -0.80 -14.33 -8.17
CA ASP A 121 0.50 -14.61 -8.78
C ASP A 121 1.62 -13.95 -8.00
N ASP A 122 2.61 -14.72 -7.58
CA ASP A 122 3.87 -14.15 -7.13
C ASP A 122 4.65 -13.56 -8.32
N SER A 123 5.57 -12.65 -8.03
CA SER A 123 6.38 -11.99 -9.07
C SER A 123 5.59 -11.05 -9.99
N ASP A 124 4.42 -10.57 -9.57
CA ASP A 124 3.64 -9.59 -10.30
C ASP A 124 4.28 -8.19 -10.23
N VAL A 125 4.01 -7.36 -11.22
CA VAL A 125 4.53 -6.00 -11.32
C VAL A 125 3.44 -5.04 -11.80
N CYS A 126 3.52 -3.79 -11.35
CA CYS A 126 2.59 -2.75 -11.75
C CYS A 126 3.33 -1.42 -11.91
N ASN A 127 3.20 -0.80 -13.09
CA ASN A 127 3.70 0.55 -13.31
C ASN A 127 2.68 1.58 -12.83
N LEU A 128 3.16 2.54 -12.05
CA LEU A 128 2.32 3.59 -11.45
C LEU A 128 2.61 4.95 -12.08
N GLY A 129 1.57 5.76 -12.20
CA GLY A 129 1.66 7.16 -12.57
C GLY A 129 0.52 7.96 -11.94
N SER A 130 0.64 9.29 -11.97
CA SER A 130 -0.40 10.18 -11.47
C SER A 130 -0.57 11.37 -12.41
N VAL A 131 -1.83 11.73 -12.67
CA VAL A 131 -2.21 12.92 -13.41
C VAL A 131 -2.49 14.05 -12.42
N ASN A 132 -1.87 15.21 -12.60
CA ASN A 132 -2.13 16.37 -11.77
C ASN A 132 -3.34 17.16 -12.32
N LEU A 133 -4.49 16.97 -11.71
CA LEU A 133 -5.74 17.66 -12.07
C LEU A 133 -5.63 19.20 -12.00
N ALA A 134 -4.81 19.72 -11.08
CA ALA A 134 -4.68 21.17 -10.91
C ALA A 134 -4.13 21.89 -12.16
N ASN A 135 -3.46 21.15 -13.05
CA ASN A 135 -2.90 21.66 -14.30
C ASN A 135 -3.77 21.38 -15.54
N ILE A 136 -4.98 20.87 -15.33
CA ILE A 136 -5.89 20.51 -16.41
C ILE A 136 -7.11 21.43 -16.35
N GLU A 137 -7.42 22.10 -17.45
CA GLU A 137 -8.45 23.13 -17.48
C GLU A 137 -9.79 22.62 -17.99
N THR A 138 -9.80 21.75 -19.00
CA THR A 138 -11.01 21.25 -19.64
C THR A 138 -11.16 19.73 -19.52
N PRO A 139 -12.38 19.19 -19.63
CA PRO A 139 -12.62 17.75 -19.68
C PRO A 139 -11.93 17.09 -20.90
N GLU A 140 -11.84 17.79 -22.01
CA GLU A 140 -11.16 17.33 -23.22
C GLU A 140 -9.67 17.15 -22.97
N ASP A 141 -9.01 18.14 -22.36
CA ASP A 141 -7.60 18.03 -21.95
C ASP A 141 -7.40 16.87 -20.98
N PHE A 142 -8.33 16.68 -20.03
CA PHE A 142 -8.27 15.55 -19.09
C PHE A 142 -8.28 14.21 -19.82
N LYS A 143 -9.20 14.03 -20.77
CA LYS A 143 -9.30 12.83 -21.57
C LYS A 143 -7.99 12.56 -22.34
N ASP A 144 -7.43 13.59 -22.98
CA ASP A 144 -6.19 13.47 -23.75
C ASP A 144 -4.99 13.14 -22.85
N VAL A 145 -4.89 13.77 -21.69
CA VAL A 145 -3.82 13.51 -20.71
C VAL A 145 -3.93 12.08 -20.16
N VAL A 146 -5.13 11.62 -19.78
CA VAL A 146 -5.35 10.25 -19.29
C VAL A 146 -4.97 9.23 -20.36
N HIS A 147 -5.39 9.48 -21.60
CA HIS A 147 -5.06 8.61 -22.73
C HIS A 147 -3.53 8.53 -22.98
N LEU A 148 -2.87 9.68 -22.95
CA LEU A 148 -1.41 9.75 -23.11
C LEU A 148 -0.68 9.08 -21.95
N ALA A 149 -1.09 9.36 -20.72
CA ALA A 149 -0.50 8.77 -19.53
C ALA A 149 -0.66 7.24 -19.50
N SER A 150 -1.83 6.74 -19.87
CA SER A 150 -2.09 5.30 -19.98
C SER A 150 -1.18 4.64 -21.04
N LYS A 151 -1.06 5.25 -22.21
CA LYS A 151 -0.13 4.77 -23.26
C LYS A 151 1.32 4.76 -22.74
N PHE A 152 1.73 5.81 -22.04
CA PHE A 152 3.07 5.91 -21.48
C PHE A 152 3.36 4.78 -20.49
N LEU A 153 2.42 4.51 -19.56
CA LEU A 153 2.53 3.40 -18.61
C LEU A 153 2.60 2.04 -19.30
N VAL A 154 1.77 1.81 -20.29
CA VAL A 154 1.79 0.56 -21.07
C VAL A 154 3.10 0.41 -21.84
N CYS A 155 3.59 1.47 -22.48
CA CYS A 155 4.90 1.45 -23.16
C CYS A 155 6.03 1.15 -22.17
N GLY A 156 6.01 1.76 -20.97
CA GLY A 156 6.96 1.48 -19.91
C GLY A 156 6.90 0.03 -19.44
N LEU A 157 5.69 -0.50 -19.28
CA LEU A 157 5.47 -1.88 -18.89
C LEU A 157 6.07 -2.86 -19.93
N ILE A 158 5.80 -2.64 -21.22
CA ILE A 158 6.27 -3.52 -22.31
C ILE A 158 7.80 -3.43 -22.50
N ARG A 159 8.38 -2.25 -22.31
CA ARG A 159 9.80 -1.98 -22.56
C ARG A 159 10.71 -2.22 -21.35
N ALA A 160 10.15 -2.41 -20.16
CA ALA A 160 10.93 -2.67 -18.97
C ALA A 160 11.72 -3.98 -19.09
N HIS A 161 13.01 -3.92 -18.79
CA HIS A 161 13.85 -5.10 -18.60
C HIS A 161 13.66 -5.65 -17.21
N LEU A 162 13.26 -6.91 -17.11
CA LEU A 162 13.04 -7.60 -15.85
C LEU A 162 14.10 -8.68 -15.63
N PRO A 163 14.61 -8.83 -14.38
CA PRO A 163 15.77 -9.69 -14.12
C PRO A 163 15.47 -11.19 -14.16
N TYR A 164 14.19 -11.59 -14.10
CA TYR A 164 13.77 -12.97 -14.02
C TYR A 164 12.66 -13.29 -15.02
N GLU A 165 12.77 -14.45 -15.67
CA GLU A 165 11.80 -14.94 -16.65
C GLU A 165 10.38 -15.07 -16.07
N LYS A 166 10.26 -15.49 -14.81
CA LYS A 166 8.95 -15.60 -14.15
C LYS A 166 8.25 -14.25 -14.04
N VAL A 167 8.97 -13.19 -13.66
CA VAL A 167 8.40 -11.83 -13.58
C VAL A 167 7.94 -11.37 -14.97
N GLU A 168 8.73 -11.64 -16.00
CA GLU A 168 8.38 -11.32 -17.40
C GLU A 168 7.08 -12.01 -17.81
N LYS A 169 6.94 -13.30 -17.53
CA LYS A 169 5.75 -14.08 -17.84
C LYS A 169 4.50 -13.54 -17.13
N ILE A 170 4.57 -13.29 -15.83
CA ILE A 170 3.44 -12.78 -15.04
C ILE A 170 3.08 -11.36 -15.49
N ARG A 171 4.08 -10.51 -15.76
CA ARG A 171 3.87 -9.18 -16.33
C ARG A 171 3.07 -9.23 -17.64
N GLN A 172 3.43 -10.12 -18.54
CA GLN A 172 2.72 -10.27 -19.81
C GLN A 172 1.29 -10.78 -19.63
N GLN A 173 1.09 -11.67 -18.67
CA GLN A 173 -0.22 -12.22 -18.34
C GLN A 173 -1.15 -11.16 -17.73
N ASN A 174 -0.68 -10.42 -16.75
CA ASN A 174 -1.50 -9.50 -15.94
C ASN A 174 -1.52 -8.07 -16.50
N SER A 175 -0.43 -7.62 -17.11
CA SER A 175 -0.31 -6.29 -17.74
C SER A 175 -0.81 -5.13 -16.87
N ARG A 176 -0.47 -5.13 -15.57
CA ARG A 176 -1.01 -4.17 -14.60
C ARG A 176 -0.41 -2.79 -14.75
N ILE A 177 -1.27 -1.80 -14.77
CA ILE A 177 -0.90 -0.39 -14.61
C ILE A 177 -1.80 0.26 -13.56
N GLY A 178 -1.30 1.29 -12.88
CA GLY A 178 -2.09 2.12 -11.97
C GLY A 178 -1.93 3.59 -12.35
N LEU A 179 -3.04 4.25 -12.68
CA LEU A 179 -3.06 5.68 -12.97
C LEU A 179 -3.93 6.40 -11.95
N GLY A 180 -3.28 7.14 -11.06
CA GLY A 180 -3.93 7.91 -10.01
C GLY A 180 -4.18 9.37 -10.40
N LEU A 181 -4.93 10.06 -9.55
CA LEU A 181 -5.18 11.49 -9.65
C LEU A 181 -4.55 12.21 -8.46
N MET A 182 -3.85 13.29 -8.72
CA MET A 182 -3.31 14.19 -7.71
C MET A 182 -3.77 15.62 -7.96
N GLY A 183 -3.54 16.52 -7.01
CA GLY A 183 -3.91 17.94 -7.16
C GLY A 183 -5.41 18.22 -7.11
N MET A 184 -6.25 17.28 -6.64
CA MET A 184 -7.70 17.44 -6.58
C MET A 184 -8.12 18.62 -5.72
N HIS A 185 -7.50 18.79 -4.54
CA HIS A 185 -7.82 19.91 -3.66
C HIS A 185 -7.49 21.27 -4.32
N GLU A 186 -6.33 21.37 -4.95
CA GLU A 186 -5.96 22.57 -5.70
C GLU A 186 -6.91 22.83 -6.88
N TRP A 187 -7.32 21.79 -7.59
CA TRP A 187 -8.32 21.87 -8.65
C TRP A 187 -9.66 22.44 -8.15
N LEU A 188 -10.12 21.96 -6.97
CA LEU A 188 -11.34 22.47 -6.32
C LEU A 188 -11.19 23.94 -5.90
N LEU A 189 -10.06 24.29 -5.27
CA LEU A 189 -9.78 25.68 -4.84
C LEU A 189 -9.77 26.65 -6.02
N LYS A 190 -9.12 26.30 -7.12
CA LYS A 190 -9.11 27.12 -8.35
C LYS A 190 -10.51 27.41 -8.91
N ARG A 191 -11.49 26.55 -8.60
CA ARG A 191 -12.90 26.67 -9.01
C ARG A 191 -13.82 27.16 -7.91
N SER A 192 -13.24 27.58 -6.77
CA SER A 192 -14.00 28.03 -5.59
C SER A 192 -14.96 26.97 -5.03
N TYR A 193 -14.63 25.69 -5.20
CA TYR A 193 -15.38 24.58 -4.63
C TYR A 193 -14.82 24.18 -3.26
N LYS A 194 -15.72 23.74 -2.37
CA LYS A 194 -15.34 23.08 -1.13
C LYS A 194 -14.83 21.66 -1.40
N TYR A 195 -14.03 21.11 -0.48
CA TYR A 195 -13.62 19.71 -0.53
C TYR A 195 -14.78 18.81 -0.06
N GLU A 196 -15.72 18.61 -0.95
CA GLU A 196 -16.91 17.78 -0.73
C GLU A 196 -17.33 17.13 -2.05
N MET A 197 -18.24 16.12 -1.97
CA MET A 197 -18.81 15.51 -3.17
C MET A 197 -19.48 16.57 -4.04
N ASN A 198 -18.96 16.76 -5.24
CA ASN A 198 -19.37 17.79 -6.17
C ASN A 198 -19.81 17.16 -7.48
N ARG A 199 -21.03 17.53 -7.96
CA ARG A 199 -21.58 16.97 -9.20
C ARG A 199 -20.75 17.34 -10.42
N ASP A 200 -20.13 18.51 -10.45
CA ASP A 200 -19.31 18.95 -11.57
C ASP A 200 -18.00 18.19 -11.62
N LEU A 201 -17.38 17.92 -10.46
CA LEU A 201 -16.22 17.03 -10.38
C LEU A 201 -16.55 15.62 -10.90
N MET A 202 -17.70 15.07 -10.49
CA MET A 202 -18.12 13.75 -10.96
C MET A 202 -18.36 13.70 -12.47
N ARG A 203 -18.94 14.76 -13.05
CA ARG A 203 -19.09 14.87 -14.52
C ARG A 203 -17.76 15.02 -15.23
N TRP A 204 -16.79 15.61 -14.57
CA TRP A 204 -15.45 15.79 -15.11
C TRP A 204 -14.65 14.49 -15.15
N LEU A 205 -14.91 13.59 -14.19
CA LEU A 205 -14.21 12.32 -14.05
C LEU A 205 -14.89 11.17 -14.82
N ASN A 206 -16.13 11.34 -15.27
CA ASN A 206 -16.89 10.40 -16.11
C ASN A 206 -16.73 10.71 -17.60
#